data_55a994acee2b3a111f19f396dacfb3fc
#
_entry.id   55a994acee2b3a111f19f396dacfb3fc
#
_cell.length_a   1.000
_cell.length_b   1.000
_cell.length_c   1.000
_cell.angle_alpha   90.00
_cell.angle_beta   90.00
_cell.angle_gamma   90.00
#
_symmetry.space_group_name_H-M   'P 1'
#
loop_
_entity.id
_entity.type
_entity.pdbx_description
1 polymer ?
#
loop_
_entity_poly.entity_id
_entity_poly.type
_entity_poly.pdbx_seq_one_letter_code
_entity_poly.pdbx_strand_id
1 'polypeptide(L)'
;METHYWPSPGHQGMTMTAFICDYVRTPIGRFGGSLSSVRTDDLGAVPIRALMARHPNLDWAALDEVIYGCANQAGEDNRNVARMASLLAGLPIDVPGTTVNRLCGSGMDAVILAARGIKAGEIDLAIAGGVESMSR
;
A
#
# COMPACT_ATOMS: atom_id res chain seq x y z
N MET A 1 19.21 -35.08 18.48
CA MET A 1 18.85 -33.87 17.70
C MET A 1 17.46 -33.49 18.19
N GLU A 2 17.39 -32.65 19.25
CA GLU A 2 16.11 -32.23 19.82
C GLU A 2 15.52 -31.14 18.95
N THR A 3 14.38 -31.42 18.34
CA THR A 3 13.59 -30.42 17.63
C THR A 3 12.92 -29.52 18.68
N HIS A 4 13.44 -28.32 18.89
CA HIS A 4 12.75 -27.30 19.68
C HIS A 4 11.45 -26.89 18.97
N TYR A 5 10.37 -27.57 19.37
CA TYR A 5 9.03 -27.14 18.96
C TYR A 5 8.67 -25.92 19.79
N TRP A 6 8.63 -24.75 19.12
CA TRP A 6 8.13 -23.54 19.76
C TRP A 6 6.63 -23.72 20.03
N PRO A 7 6.18 -23.73 21.29
CA PRO A 7 4.76 -23.84 21.56
C PRO A 7 4.08 -22.58 21.02
N SER A 8 3.14 -22.77 20.12
CA SER A 8 2.26 -21.68 19.68
C SER A 8 1.52 -21.18 20.92
N PRO A 9 1.63 -19.90 21.31
CA PRO A 9 0.76 -19.37 22.34
C PRO A 9 -0.67 -19.57 21.87
N GLY A 10 -1.48 -20.24 22.68
CA GLY A 10 -2.89 -20.43 22.41
C GLY A 10 -3.56 -19.08 22.32
N HIS A 11 -3.69 -18.56 21.12
CA HIS A 11 -4.48 -17.36 20.83
C HIS A 11 -5.97 -17.71 20.97
N GLN A 12 -6.46 -17.74 22.21
CA GLN A 12 -7.86 -17.43 22.49
C GLN A 12 -8.01 -15.88 22.54
N GLY A 13 -7.52 -15.19 21.52
CA GLY A 13 -7.72 -13.78 21.34
C GLY A 13 -8.78 -13.57 20.26
N MET A 14 -9.62 -12.57 20.41
CA MET A 14 -10.57 -12.14 19.40
C MET A 14 -9.87 -12.09 18.05
N THR A 15 -10.31 -12.87 17.09
CA THR A 15 -9.75 -12.83 15.73
C THR A 15 -10.18 -11.51 15.12
N MET A 16 -9.27 -10.56 15.05
CA MET A 16 -9.50 -9.29 14.34
C MET A 16 -9.82 -9.60 12.88
N THR A 17 -10.87 -9.01 12.35
CA THR A 17 -11.26 -9.16 10.95
C THR A 17 -10.84 -7.93 10.18
N ALA A 18 -10.04 -8.12 9.13
CA ALA A 18 -9.70 -7.04 8.22
C ALA A 18 -10.80 -6.87 7.17
N PHE A 19 -11.23 -5.64 6.94
CA PHE A 19 -12.25 -5.28 5.96
C PHE A 19 -11.66 -4.41 4.87
N ILE A 20 -12.13 -4.59 3.63
CA ILE A 20 -11.91 -3.63 2.55
C ILE A 20 -13.07 -2.65 2.58
N CYS A 21 -12.78 -1.39 2.97
CA CYS A 21 -13.81 -0.38 3.17
C CYS A 21 -14.12 0.42 1.90
N ASP A 22 -13.11 0.66 1.07
CA ASP A 22 -13.25 1.34 -0.23
C ASP A 22 -12.09 0.93 -1.14
N TYR A 23 -12.24 1.15 -2.44
CA TYR A 23 -11.18 0.95 -3.41
C TYR A 23 -11.33 1.90 -4.59
N VAL A 24 -10.21 2.21 -5.24
CA VAL A 24 -10.17 3.03 -6.44
C VAL A 24 -8.95 2.69 -7.27
N ARG A 25 -9.04 2.81 -8.57
CA ARG A 25 -7.91 2.63 -9.49
C ARG A 25 -7.94 3.66 -10.61
N THR A 26 -6.79 3.91 -11.19
CA THR A 26 -6.66 4.61 -12.46
C THR A 26 -6.97 3.67 -13.63
N PRO A 27 -7.19 4.19 -14.84
CA PRO A 27 -7.12 3.37 -16.05
C PRO A 27 -5.77 2.64 -16.14
N ILE A 28 -5.77 1.45 -16.74
CA ILE A 28 -4.53 0.73 -17.06
C ILE A 28 -4.05 1.24 -18.41
N GLY A 29 -2.87 1.87 -18.43
CA GLY A 29 -2.21 2.29 -19.65
C GLY A 29 -1.48 1.15 -20.35
N ARG A 30 -1.28 1.27 -21.66
CA ARG A 30 -0.36 0.40 -22.41
C ARG A 30 1.05 0.96 -22.36
N PHE A 31 2.04 0.14 -22.61
CA PHE A 31 3.43 0.55 -22.78
C PHE A 31 3.55 1.65 -23.86
N GLY A 32 4.24 2.74 -23.51
CA GLY A 32 4.41 3.91 -24.39
C GLY A 32 3.12 4.64 -24.73
N GLY A 33 2.01 4.35 -24.05
CA GLY A 33 0.70 4.97 -24.29
C GLY A 33 0.49 6.30 -23.56
N SER A 34 -0.80 6.67 -23.38
CA SER A 34 -1.20 7.98 -22.86
C SER A 34 -0.72 8.28 -21.43
N LEU A 35 -0.42 7.27 -20.63
CA LEU A 35 0.11 7.45 -19.28
C LEU A 35 1.65 7.43 -19.22
N SER A 36 2.35 7.25 -20.34
CA SER A 36 3.81 7.12 -20.37
C SER A 36 4.56 8.39 -19.93
N SER A 37 3.92 9.56 -20.03
CA SER A 37 4.49 10.82 -19.56
C SER A 37 4.23 11.13 -18.08
N VAL A 38 3.36 10.34 -17.42
CA VAL A 38 3.02 10.52 -16.01
C VAL A 38 4.07 9.84 -15.15
N ARG A 39 4.64 10.56 -14.20
CA ARG A 39 5.57 10.00 -13.23
C ARG A 39 4.90 8.91 -12.39
N THR A 40 5.65 7.88 -12.04
CA THR A 40 5.11 6.73 -11.31
C THR A 40 4.58 7.12 -9.92
N ASP A 41 5.28 7.99 -9.21
CA ASP A 41 4.87 8.48 -7.90
C ASP A 41 3.63 9.39 -7.98
N ASP A 42 3.53 10.25 -9.00
CA ASP A 42 2.33 11.05 -9.25
C ASP A 42 1.12 10.17 -9.59
N LEU A 43 1.33 9.15 -10.41
CA LEU A 43 0.29 8.19 -10.75
C LEU A 43 -0.19 7.42 -9.50
N GLY A 44 0.75 7.00 -8.65
CA GLY A 44 0.46 6.34 -7.38
C GLY A 44 -0.30 7.23 -6.38
N ALA A 45 -0.11 8.55 -6.45
CA ALA A 45 -0.81 9.50 -5.59
C ALA A 45 -2.29 9.71 -5.98
N VAL A 46 -2.66 9.45 -7.24
CA VAL A 46 -4.04 9.66 -7.72
C VAL A 46 -5.08 8.87 -6.94
N PRO A 47 -4.93 7.55 -6.73
CA PRO A 47 -5.88 6.77 -5.95
C PRO A 47 -5.98 7.25 -4.49
N ILE A 48 -4.86 7.62 -3.87
CA ILE A 48 -4.85 8.11 -2.49
C ILE A 48 -5.67 9.40 -2.39
N ARG A 49 -5.42 10.37 -3.28
CA ARG A 49 -6.21 11.61 -3.33
C ARG A 49 -7.70 11.36 -3.53
N ALA A 50 -8.04 10.38 -4.37
CA ALA A 50 -9.43 10.03 -4.62
C ALA A 50 -10.11 9.44 -3.37
N LEU A 51 -9.43 8.59 -2.61
CA LEU A 51 -9.93 8.08 -1.33
C LEU A 51 -10.10 9.21 -0.32
N MET A 52 -9.12 10.11 -0.21
CA MET A 52 -9.22 11.28 0.69
C MET A 52 -10.42 12.16 0.34
N ALA A 53 -10.65 12.41 -0.94
CA ALA A 53 -11.80 13.21 -1.40
C ALA A 53 -13.15 12.52 -1.14
N ARG A 54 -13.22 11.18 -1.19
CA ARG A 54 -14.43 10.43 -0.87
C ARG A 54 -14.74 10.39 0.62
N HIS A 55 -13.72 10.46 1.44
CA HIS A 55 -13.83 10.33 2.91
C HIS A 55 -13.31 11.57 3.63
N PRO A 56 -13.93 12.76 3.42
CA PRO A 56 -13.44 14.02 3.98
C PRO A 56 -13.54 14.10 5.51
N ASN A 57 -14.33 13.24 6.13
CA ASN A 57 -14.53 13.20 7.59
C ASN A 57 -13.63 12.17 8.27
N LEU A 58 -12.83 11.40 7.52
CA LEU A 58 -11.87 10.47 8.11
C LEU A 58 -10.65 11.26 8.60
N ASP A 59 -10.21 10.95 9.81
CA ASP A 59 -8.93 11.46 10.30
C ASP A 59 -7.77 10.73 9.61
N TRP A 60 -7.23 11.34 8.59
CA TRP A 60 -6.11 10.77 7.83
C TRP A 60 -4.80 10.75 8.61
N ALA A 61 -4.71 11.43 9.76
CA ALA A 61 -3.57 11.31 10.66
C ALA A 61 -3.60 10.01 11.48
N ALA A 62 -4.77 9.36 11.57
CA ALA A 62 -4.92 8.05 12.18
C ALA A 62 -4.59 6.87 11.22
N LEU A 63 -4.14 7.16 10.00
CA LEU A 63 -3.69 6.14 9.05
C LEU A 63 -2.33 5.59 9.51
N ASP A 64 -2.28 4.30 9.82
CA ASP A 64 -1.07 3.68 10.34
C ASP A 64 0.00 3.48 9.29
N GLU A 65 -0.40 3.11 8.06
CA GLU A 65 0.57 2.83 7.00
C GLU A 65 -0.04 2.88 5.59
N VAL A 66 0.81 3.25 4.62
CA VAL A 66 0.56 3.06 3.19
C VAL A 66 1.49 1.98 2.67
N ILE A 67 0.96 0.85 2.20
CA ILE A 67 1.73 -0.26 1.64
C ILE A 67 1.46 -0.35 0.15
N TYR A 68 2.47 -0.10 -0.68
CA TYR A 68 2.36 -0.20 -2.13
C TYR A 68 3.27 -1.29 -2.68
N GLY A 69 2.72 -2.08 -3.61
CA GLY A 69 3.49 -2.97 -4.45
C GLY A 69 4.09 -2.21 -5.66
N CYS A 70 5.38 -2.40 -5.90
CA CYS A 70 6.05 -1.93 -7.10
C CYS A 70 7.23 -2.86 -7.41
N ALA A 71 7.25 -3.44 -8.59
CA ALA A 71 8.31 -4.38 -8.98
C ALA A 71 9.47 -3.69 -9.67
N ASN A 72 9.18 -2.72 -10.52
CA ASN A 72 10.17 -1.96 -11.27
C ASN A 72 10.24 -0.53 -10.74
N GLN A 73 11.18 -0.28 -9.85
CA GLN A 73 11.42 1.02 -9.24
C GLN A 73 12.53 1.78 -9.99
N ALA A 74 12.53 1.73 -11.31
CA ALA A 74 13.53 2.41 -12.14
C ALA A 74 13.11 3.85 -12.49
N GLY A 75 14.02 4.58 -13.09
CA GLY A 75 13.80 5.94 -13.56
C GLY A 75 13.75 6.97 -12.44
N GLU A 76 12.70 7.77 -12.39
CA GLU A 76 12.49 8.77 -11.34
C GLU A 76 11.97 8.19 -10.03
N ASP A 77 11.95 6.89 -9.92
CA ASP A 77 11.61 6.24 -8.69
C ASP A 77 12.64 6.59 -7.60
N ASN A 78 12.12 6.80 -6.46
CA ASN A 78 12.85 7.22 -5.27
C ASN A 78 13.05 6.06 -4.30
N ARG A 79 12.93 4.82 -4.77
CA ARG A 79 13.07 3.55 -4.04
C ARG A 79 12.02 3.26 -2.98
N ASN A 80 11.14 4.22 -2.70
CA ASN A 80 9.96 4.02 -1.85
C ASN A 80 8.78 4.80 -2.43
N VAL A 81 8.20 4.26 -3.49
CA VAL A 81 7.09 4.89 -4.22
C VAL A 81 5.85 5.06 -3.34
N ALA A 82 5.62 4.17 -2.37
CA ALA A 82 4.54 4.31 -1.40
C ALA A 82 4.67 5.61 -0.63
N ARG A 83 5.84 5.88 -0.08
CA ARG A 83 6.11 7.10 0.69
C ARG A 83 5.96 8.35 -0.16
N MET A 84 6.49 8.35 -1.38
CA MET A 84 6.38 9.50 -2.27
C MET A 84 4.94 9.74 -2.73
N ALA A 85 4.22 8.69 -3.09
CA ALA A 85 2.80 8.80 -3.44
C ALA A 85 1.97 9.37 -2.28
N SER A 86 2.25 8.94 -1.04
CA SER A 86 1.60 9.45 0.18
C SER A 86 1.83 10.95 0.36
N LEU A 87 3.07 11.41 0.26
CA LEU A 87 3.43 12.82 0.39
C LEU A 87 2.83 13.67 -0.74
N LEU A 88 2.92 13.19 -1.98
CA LEU A 88 2.34 13.85 -3.15
C LEU A 88 0.81 13.89 -3.11
N ALA A 89 0.19 12.91 -2.47
CA ALA A 89 -1.26 12.92 -2.26
C ALA A 89 -1.71 13.93 -1.21
N GLY A 90 -0.82 14.37 -0.33
CA GLY A 90 -1.11 15.30 0.76
C GLY A 90 -1.51 14.61 2.05
N LEU A 91 -1.17 13.33 2.23
CA LEU A 91 -1.30 12.68 3.54
C LEU A 91 -0.39 13.36 4.59
N PRO A 92 -0.74 13.29 5.87
CA PRO A 92 0.11 13.81 6.94
C PRO A 92 1.53 13.22 6.88
N ILE A 93 2.51 14.04 7.21
CA ILE A 93 3.94 13.66 7.11
C ILE A 93 4.32 12.50 8.03
N ASP A 94 3.57 12.31 9.09
CA ASP A 94 3.81 11.24 10.07
C ASP A 94 3.32 9.86 9.60
N VAL A 95 2.47 9.82 8.56
CA VAL A 95 1.99 8.56 8.00
C VAL A 95 3.12 7.88 7.22
N PRO A 96 3.58 6.70 7.65
CA PRO A 96 4.66 6.00 6.98
C PRO A 96 4.20 5.38 5.65
N GLY A 97 5.16 5.01 4.82
CA GLY A 97 4.89 4.30 3.58
C GLY A 97 5.95 3.24 3.32
N THR A 98 5.50 2.05 2.95
CA THR A 98 6.35 0.89 2.65
C THR A 98 6.09 0.39 1.24
N THR A 99 7.15 0.20 0.48
CA THR A 99 7.08 -0.40 -0.86
C THR A 99 7.54 -1.84 -0.81
N VAL A 100 6.71 -2.74 -1.31
CA VAL A 100 7.00 -4.18 -1.35
C VAL A 100 7.16 -4.66 -2.78
N ASN A 101 8.02 -5.65 -2.97
CA ASN A 101 8.29 -6.24 -4.27
C ASN A 101 8.15 -7.77 -4.19
N ARG A 102 7.14 -8.28 -4.87
CA ARG A 102 6.93 -9.70 -5.16
C ARG A 102 6.61 -9.85 -6.65
N LEU A 103 7.37 -9.15 -7.48
CA LEU A 103 7.18 -9.09 -8.93
C LEU A 103 5.70 -8.79 -9.28
N CYS A 104 5.09 -9.54 -10.18
CA CYS A 104 3.71 -9.32 -10.63
C CYS A 104 2.66 -9.45 -9.51
N GLY A 105 3.00 -10.04 -8.37
CA GLY A 105 2.13 -10.19 -7.20
C GLY A 105 2.24 -9.08 -6.16
N SER A 106 3.05 -8.04 -6.40
CA SER A 106 3.39 -7.03 -5.38
C SER A 106 2.17 -6.28 -4.83
N GLY A 107 1.25 -5.88 -5.69
CA GLY A 107 0.03 -5.18 -5.26
C GLY A 107 -0.88 -6.05 -4.39
N MET A 108 -1.03 -7.33 -4.75
CA MET A 108 -1.76 -8.30 -3.92
C MET A 108 -1.05 -8.55 -2.58
N ASP A 109 0.28 -8.65 -2.60
CA ASP A 109 1.08 -8.83 -1.39
C ASP A 109 0.92 -7.65 -0.42
N ALA A 110 0.86 -6.42 -0.94
CA ALA A 110 0.57 -5.22 -0.14
C ALA A 110 -0.76 -5.35 0.62
N VAL A 111 -1.83 -5.79 -0.06
CA VAL A 111 -3.15 -6.02 0.57
C VAL A 111 -3.08 -7.12 1.62
N ILE A 112 -2.36 -8.20 1.34
CA ILE A 112 -2.17 -9.31 2.30
C ILE A 112 -1.42 -8.85 3.54
N LEU A 113 -0.38 -8.04 3.38
CA LEU A 113 0.41 -7.51 4.50
C LEU A 113 -0.44 -6.59 5.39
N ALA A 114 -1.20 -5.66 4.80
CA ALA A 114 -2.13 -4.82 5.55
C ALA A 114 -3.16 -5.67 6.33
N ALA A 115 -3.77 -6.66 5.67
CA ALA A 115 -4.73 -7.55 6.33
C ALA A 115 -4.11 -8.36 7.47
N ARG A 116 -2.85 -8.79 7.34
CA ARG A 116 -2.11 -9.47 8.41
C ARG A 116 -1.83 -8.55 9.59
N GLY A 117 -1.38 -7.31 9.32
CA GLY A 117 -1.14 -6.32 10.36
C GLY A 117 -2.39 -6.02 11.18
N ILE A 118 -3.54 -5.83 10.51
CA ILE A 118 -4.84 -5.64 11.19
C ILE A 118 -5.21 -6.88 12.01
N LYS A 119 -5.10 -8.08 11.44
CA LYS A 119 -5.39 -9.32 12.18
C LYS A 119 -4.47 -9.56 13.36
N ALA A 120 -3.24 -9.10 13.29
CA ALA A 120 -2.27 -9.18 14.37
C ALA A 120 -2.50 -8.11 15.46
N GLY A 121 -3.34 -7.12 15.21
CA GLY A 121 -3.57 -5.98 16.10
C GLY A 121 -2.39 -5.01 16.14
N GLU A 122 -1.58 -4.97 15.08
CA GLU A 122 -0.43 -4.07 14.95
C GLU A 122 -0.82 -2.74 14.31
N ILE A 123 -1.83 -2.75 13.45
CA ILE A 123 -2.39 -1.57 12.77
C ILE A 123 -3.93 -1.69 12.72
N ASP A 124 -4.60 -0.57 12.67
CA ASP A 124 -6.06 -0.47 12.59
C ASP A 124 -6.57 -0.01 11.22
N LEU A 125 -5.82 0.87 10.57
CA LEU A 125 -6.19 1.47 9.29
C LEU A 125 -4.98 1.55 8.34
N ALA A 126 -5.13 1.02 7.13
CA ALA A 126 -4.08 1.07 6.13
C ALA A 126 -4.63 1.38 4.73
N ILE A 127 -3.81 2.01 3.90
CA ILE A 127 -3.98 2.01 2.44
C ILE A 127 -3.05 0.94 1.86
N ALA A 128 -3.61 0.02 1.10
CA ALA A 128 -2.82 -1.00 0.41
C ALA A 128 -3.13 -0.99 -1.09
N GLY A 129 -2.10 -1.04 -1.91
CA GLY A 129 -2.27 -1.00 -3.35
C GLY A 129 -0.97 -1.19 -4.09
N GLY A 130 -0.79 -0.44 -5.16
CA GLY A 130 0.45 -0.48 -5.92
C GLY A 130 0.40 0.39 -7.16
N VAL A 131 1.55 0.57 -7.77
CA VAL A 131 1.72 1.29 -9.01
C VAL A 131 2.89 0.68 -9.78
N GLU A 132 2.79 0.68 -11.09
CA GLU A 132 3.88 0.24 -11.96
C GLU A 132 3.93 1.10 -13.22
N SER A 133 5.11 1.51 -13.63
CA SER A 133 5.32 2.11 -14.93
C SER A 133 6.45 1.37 -15.67
N MET A 134 6.07 0.70 -16.75
CA MET A 134 7.04 0.04 -17.62
C MET A 134 7.54 0.97 -18.74
N SER A 135 7.00 2.19 -18.82
CA SER A 135 7.32 3.18 -19.85
C SER A 135 8.37 4.20 -19.40
N ARG A 136 8.72 4.18 -18.12
CA ARG A 136 9.66 5.13 -17.49
C ARG A 136 10.71 4.40 -16.70
#